data_2528935fef9dcc44dab917dd8cc55c64
#
_entry.id   2528935fef9dcc44dab917dd8cc55c64
#
_cell.length_a   1.000
_cell.length_b   1.000
_cell.length_c   1.000
_cell.angle_alpha   90.00
_cell.angle_beta   90.00
_cell.angle_gamma   90.00
#
_symmetry.space_group_name_H-M   'P 1'
#
loop_
_entity.id
_entity.type
_entity.pdbx_description
1 polymer ?
#
loop_
_entity_poly.entity_id
_entity_poly.type
_entity_poly.pdbx_seq_one_letter_code
_entity_poly.pdbx_strand_id
1 'polypeptide(L)'
;MAYMDVFVGPVLIADKDAYAAYARMMGELTLQAGALSVTACWGSDFPDGMANSFASAVKLQPGETIVTRFVRWTSKDMRDAAWAEMMKARDMQSGSMPMPFDRTRVIFGGFEVLGEE
;
A
#
# COMPACT_ATOMS: atom_id res chain seq x y z
N MET A 1 -16.52 -14.13 -0.42
CA MET A 1 -16.55 -12.81 0.25
C MET A 1 -15.36 -12.00 -0.21
N ALA A 2 -15.59 -10.81 -0.68
CA ALA A 2 -14.52 -9.94 -1.16
C ALA A 2 -13.57 -9.58 -0.02
N TYR A 3 -12.32 -9.34 -0.38
CA TYR A 3 -11.26 -9.07 0.58
C TYR A 3 -10.49 -7.83 0.16
N MET A 4 -10.02 -7.05 1.11
CA MET A 4 -9.32 -5.82 0.82
C MET A 4 -8.05 -5.71 1.65
N ASP A 5 -6.93 -5.48 0.98
CA ASP A 5 -5.69 -5.12 1.65
C ASP A 5 -5.61 -3.61 1.78
N VAL A 6 -5.19 -3.16 2.95
CA VAL A 6 -5.00 -1.74 3.25
C VAL A 6 -3.57 -1.52 3.69
N PHE A 7 -2.92 -0.57 3.05
CA PHE A 7 -1.54 -0.19 3.30
C PHE A 7 -1.50 1.29 3.66
N VAL A 8 -0.77 1.64 4.70
CA VAL A 8 -0.56 3.02 5.14
C VAL A 8 0.92 3.21 5.45
N GLY A 9 1.53 4.24 4.91
CA GLY A 9 2.95 4.48 5.17
C GLY A 9 3.39 5.90 4.93
N PRO A 10 4.57 6.29 5.45
CA PRO A 10 5.13 7.61 5.25
C PRO A 10 5.99 7.67 3.98
N VAL A 11 5.93 8.80 3.29
CA VAL A 11 6.75 9.07 2.11
C VAL A 11 7.19 10.53 2.14
N LEU A 12 8.42 10.82 1.74
CA LEU A 12 8.86 12.20 1.59
C LEU A 12 8.03 12.92 0.53
N ILE A 13 7.56 14.11 0.85
CA ILE A 13 6.78 14.93 -0.08
C ILE A 13 7.59 15.18 -1.36
N ALA A 14 8.90 15.36 -1.22
CA ALA A 14 9.80 15.59 -2.36
C ALA A 14 9.87 14.38 -3.31
N ASP A 15 9.48 13.18 -2.83
CA ASP A 15 9.55 11.96 -3.63
C ASP A 15 8.22 11.60 -4.29
N LYS A 16 7.30 12.56 -4.42
CA LYS A 16 5.96 12.29 -4.95
C LYS A 16 5.99 11.60 -6.32
N ASP A 17 6.80 12.11 -7.23
CA ASP A 17 6.85 11.56 -8.60
C ASP A 17 7.46 10.14 -8.59
N ALA A 18 8.49 9.92 -7.80
CA ALA A 18 9.09 8.59 -7.66
C ALA A 18 8.10 7.60 -7.04
N TYR A 19 7.35 8.06 -6.04
CA TYR A 19 6.33 7.22 -5.42
C TYR A 19 5.20 6.90 -6.40
N ALA A 20 4.75 7.90 -7.18
CA ALA A 20 3.68 7.70 -8.16
C ALA A 20 4.09 6.65 -9.22
N ALA A 21 5.34 6.69 -9.69
CA ALA A 21 5.85 5.71 -10.63
C ALA A 21 5.90 4.31 -10.01
N TYR A 22 6.39 4.21 -8.78
CA TYR A 22 6.43 2.95 -8.04
C TYR A 22 5.02 2.39 -7.83
N ALA A 23 4.07 3.23 -7.41
CA ALA A 23 2.69 2.82 -7.15
C ALA A 23 2.01 2.31 -8.43
N ARG A 24 2.27 2.96 -9.56
CA ARG A 24 1.73 2.52 -10.86
C ARG A 24 2.27 1.16 -11.23
N MET A 25 3.57 0.97 -11.13
CA MET A 25 4.21 -0.31 -11.45
C MET A 25 3.68 -1.43 -10.57
N MET A 26 3.63 -1.20 -9.26
CA MET A 26 3.11 -2.18 -8.31
C MET A 26 1.63 -2.46 -8.54
N GLY A 27 0.87 -1.42 -8.90
CA GLY A 27 -0.54 -1.58 -9.23
C GLY A 27 -0.77 -2.49 -10.42
N GLU A 28 0.02 -2.30 -11.48
CA GLU A 28 -0.07 -3.14 -12.67
C GLU A 28 0.29 -4.59 -12.36
N LEU A 29 1.36 -4.82 -11.61
CA LEU A 29 1.75 -6.18 -11.21
C LEU A 29 0.68 -6.85 -10.36
N THR A 30 0.08 -6.09 -9.45
CA THR A 30 -0.97 -6.59 -8.57
C THR A 30 -2.23 -6.96 -9.35
N LEU A 31 -2.61 -6.13 -10.32
CA LEU A 31 -3.75 -6.45 -11.20
C LEU A 31 -3.47 -7.69 -12.03
N GLN A 32 -2.25 -7.84 -12.57
CA GLN A 32 -1.86 -9.03 -13.32
C GLN A 32 -1.91 -10.29 -12.45
N ALA A 33 -1.64 -10.15 -11.15
CA ALA A 33 -1.70 -11.25 -10.21
C ALA A 33 -3.12 -11.66 -9.83
N GLY A 34 -4.13 -10.88 -10.21
CA GLY A 34 -5.53 -11.23 -10.03
C GLY A 34 -6.36 -10.27 -9.17
N ALA A 35 -5.81 -9.14 -8.75
CA ALA A 35 -6.58 -8.16 -7.99
C ALA A 35 -7.70 -7.58 -8.87
N LEU A 36 -8.83 -7.28 -8.25
CA LEU A 36 -9.97 -6.64 -8.92
C LEU A 36 -9.71 -5.15 -9.14
N SER A 37 -9.06 -4.49 -8.20
CA SER A 37 -8.72 -3.09 -8.30
C SER A 37 -7.56 -2.75 -7.37
N VAL A 38 -6.82 -1.71 -7.74
CA VAL A 38 -5.74 -1.14 -6.92
C VAL A 38 -5.90 0.36 -6.94
N THR A 39 -5.99 0.98 -5.76
CA THR A 39 -6.10 2.43 -5.63
C THR A 39 -5.00 2.93 -4.73
N ALA A 40 -4.18 3.82 -5.24
CA ALA A 40 -3.10 4.46 -4.48
C ALA A 40 -3.48 5.93 -4.24
N CYS A 41 -3.32 6.39 -2.99
CA CYS A 41 -3.73 7.72 -2.59
C CYS A 41 -2.59 8.47 -1.92
N TRP A 42 -2.55 9.78 -2.15
CA TRP A 42 -1.55 10.69 -1.60
C TRP A 42 -2.19 11.52 -0.51
N GLY A 43 -1.56 11.61 0.66
CA GLY A 43 -2.11 12.34 1.81
C GLY A 43 -2.33 13.80 1.53
N SER A 44 -3.52 14.29 1.87
CA SER A 44 -3.93 15.68 1.63
C SER A 44 -4.47 16.34 2.88
N ASP A 45 -5.31 15.62 3.63
CA ASP A 45 -5.95 16.18 4.81
C ASP A 45 -6.13 15.06 5.84
N PHE A 46 -5.36 15.14 6.91
CA PHE A 46 -5.46 14.21 8.03
C PHE A 46 -5.17 14.99 9.32
N PRO A 47 -6.08 14.95 10.31
CA PRO A 47 -5.87 15.66 11.57
C PRO A 47 -4.66 15.09 12.32
N ASP A 48 -3.87 15.97 12.90
CA ASP A 48 -2.79 15.57 13.79
C ASP A 48 -3.06 16.07 15.20
N GLY A 49 -2.13 15.81 16.14
CA GLY A 49 -2.29 16.23 17.52
C GLY A 49 -3.24 15.39 18.36
N MET A 50 -3.82 14.35 17.76
CA MET A 50 -4.68 13.40 18.46
C MET A 50 -3.85 12.18 18.88
N ALA A 51 -4.29 11.50 19.96
CA ALA A 51 -3.62 10.30 20.45
C ALA A 51 -3.57 9.21 19.36
N ASN A 52 -4.66 9.09 18.58
CA ASN A 52 -4.75 8.15 17.48
C ASN A 52 -4.94 8.93 16.19
N SER A 53 -3.91 9.00 15.37
CA SER A 53 -3.95 9.70 14.09
C SER A 53 -3.12 8.92 13.08
N PHE A 54 -3.30 9.20 11.80
CA PHE A 54 -2.42 8.63 10.78
C PHE A 54 -0.97 9.03 11.03
N ALA A 55 -0.74 10.30 11.40
CA ALA A 55 0.61 10.80 11.65
C ALA A 55 1.30 10.06 12.80
N SER A 56 0.59 9.86 13.92
CA SER A 56 1.16 9.15 15.06
C SER A 56 1.37 7.67 14.76
N ALA A 57 0.47 7.07 13.99
CA ALA A 57 0.54 5.65 13.67
C ALA A 57 1.79 5.28 12.85
N VAL A 58 2.20 6.15 11.92
CA VAL A 58 3.37 5.92 11.08
C VAL A 58 4.61 6.71 11.56
N LYS A 59 4.51 7.37 12.70
CA LYS A 59 5.59 8.20 13.26
C LYS A 59 6.09 9.21 12.25
N LEU A 60 5.15 9.96 11.69
CA LEU A 60 5.41 10.91 10.61
C LEU A 60 6.47 11.94 11.01
N GLN A 61 7.41 12.18 10.11
CA GLN A 61 8.51 13.12 10.32
C GLN A 61 8.34 14.37 9.43
N PRO A 62 9.03 15.47 9.76
CA PRO A 62 8.97 16.67 8.93
C PRO A 62 9.34 16.36 7.48
N GLY A 63 8.61 16.97 6.54
CA GLY A 63 8.83 16.76 5.11
C GLY A 63 8.16 15.52 4.55
N GLU A 64 7.48 14.75 5.38
CA GLU A 64 6.76 13.54 4.96
C GLU A 64 5.27 13.77 4.86
N THR A 65 4.62 12.98 4.03
CA THR A 65 3.17 12.81 4.03
C THR A 65 2.84 11.33 4.13
N ILE A 66 1.56 11.02 4.14
CA ILE A 66 1.06 9.65 4.27
C ILE A 66 0.52 9.21 2.93
N VAL A 67 0.82 7.97 2.55
CA VAL A 67 0.23 7.33 1.39
C VAL A 67 -0.59 6.15 1.84
N THR A 68 -1.65 5.87 1.10
CA THR A 68 -2.49 4.70 1.33
C THR A 68 -2.62 3.93 0.03
N ARG A 69 -2.81 2.64 0.15
CA ARG A 69 -3.11 1.79 -0.99
C ARG A 69 -4.19 0.80 -0.60
N PHE A 70 -5.17 0.64 -1.47
CA PHE A 70 -6.29 -0.26 -1.28
C PHE A 70 -6.29 -1.25 -2.43
N VAL A 71 -6.23 -2.54 -2.10
CA VAL A 71 -6.25 -3.60 -3.11
C VAL A 71 -7.44 -4.50 -2.84
N ARG A 72 -8.32 -4.60 -3.83
CA ARG A 72 -9.53 -5.41 -3.71
C ARG A 72 -9.34 -6.74 -4.42
N TRP A 73 -9.72 -7.83 -3.73
CA TRP A 73 -9.64 -9.19 -4.22
C TRP A 73 -11.00 -9.86 -4.17
N THR A 74 -11.20 -10.85 -5.02
CA THR A 74 -12.42 -11.67 -5.00
C THR A 74 -12.58 -12.40 -3.66
N SER A 75 -11.47 -12.88 -3.09
CA SER A 75 -11.46 -13.61 -1.83
C SER A 75 -10.07 -13.55 -1.20
N LYS A 76 -9.99 -13.93 0.08
CA LYS A 76 -8.72 -14.06 0.77
C LYS A 76 -7.84 -15.12 0.12
N ASP A 77 -8.43 -16.23 -0.31
CA ASP A 77 -7.66 -17.30 -0.94
C ASP A 77 -6.98 -16.84 -2.23
N MET A 78 -7.67 -16.06 -3.04
CA MET A 78 -7.10 -15.47 -4.24
C MET A 78 -5.95 -14.51 -3.90
N ARG A 79 -6.14 -13.69 -2.88
CA ARG A 79 -5.10 -12.77 -2.40
C ARG A 79 -3.86 -13.52 -1.93
N ASP A 80 -4.05 -14.56 -1.12
CA ASP A 80 -2.93 -15.32 -0.57
C ASP A 80 -2.13 -16.01 -1.68
N ALA A 81 -2.81 -16.57 -2.67
CA ALA A 81 -2.15 -17.20 -3.82
C ALA A 81 -1.38 -16.17 -4.65
N ALA A 82 -1.98 -15.00 -4.89
CA ALA A 82 -1.34 -13.94 -5.65
C ALA A 82 -0.09 -13.41 -4.94
N TRP A 83 -0.16 -13.24 -3.63
CA TRP A 83 0.98 -12.79 -2.84
C TRP A 83 2.14 -13.79 -2.90
N ALA A 84 1.82 -15.08 -2.81
CA ALA A 84 2.86 -16.12 -2.91
C ALA A 84 3.60 -16.02 -4.25
N GLU A 85 2.88 -15.80 -5.34
CA GLU A 85 3.50 -15.65 -6.66
C GLU A 85 4.30 -14.35 -6.77
N MET A 86 3.76 -13.24 -6.26
CA MET A 86 4.45 -11.96 -6.28
C MET A 86 5.73 -11.98 -5.45
N MET A 87 5.72 -12.65 -4.31
CA MET A 87 6.91 -12.79 -3.46
C MET A 87 7.99 -13.62 -4.16
N LYS A 88 7.61 -14.68 -4.87
CA LYS A 88 8.57 -15.46 -5.66
C LYS A 88 9.22 -14.60 -6.74
N ALA A 89 8.42 -13.86 -7.49
CA ALA A 89 8.92 -12.98 -8.54
C ALA A 89 9.87 -11.93 -7.97
N ARG A 90 9.53 -11.37 -6.81
CA ARG A 90 10.36 -10.37 -6.13
C ARG A 90 11.70 -10.96 -5.68
N ASP A 91 11.68 -12.18 -5.10
CA ASP A 91 12.90 -12.85 -4.66
C ASP A 91 13.84 -13.15 -5.83
N MET A 92 13.25 -13.49 -6.99
CA MET A 92 14.02 -13.74 -8.21
C MET A 92 14.58 -12.46 -8.84
N GLN A 93 13.98 -11.31 -8.52
CA GLN A 93 14.38 -10.00 -9.03
C GLN A 93 14.98 -9.13 -7.92
N SER A 94 15.70 -9.73 -6.99
CA SER A 94 16.25 -9.02 -5.84
C SER A 94 17.07 -7.81 -6.27
N GLY A 95 16.83 -6.66 -5.65
CA GLY A 95 17.51 -5.41 -5.95
C GLY A 95 16.98 -4.64 -7.14
N SER A 96 15.88 -5.10 -7.75
CA SER A 96 15.35 -4.50 -8.97
C SER A 96 14.78 -3.10 -8.80
N MET A 97 14.24 -2.75 -7.63
CA MET A 97 13.69 -1.42 -7.42
C MET A 97 13.66 -1.06 -5.93
N PRO A 98 14.29 0.05 -5.54
CA PRO A 98 14.22 0.51 -4.16
C PRO A 98 12.82 1.00 -3.85
N MET A 99 12.33 0.72 -2.64
CA MET A 99 11.05 1.21 -2.18
C MET A 99 11.20 2.65 -1.72
N PRO A 100 10.36 3.59 -2.21
CA PRO A 100 10.47 5.00 -1.85
C PRO A 100 9.79 5.32 -0.52
N PHE A 101 9.91 4.44 0.47
CA PHE A 101 9.33 4.63 1.80
C PHE A 101 10.04 3.77 2.83
N ASP A 102 9.90 4.16 4.11
CA ASP A 102 10.47 3.43 5.23
C ASP A 102 9.56 2.25 5.59
N ARG A 103 10.02 1.05 5.27
CA ARG A 103 9.27 -0.19 5.51
C ARG A 103 8.98 -0.45 6.98
N THR A 104 9.81 0.06 7.88
CA THR A 104 9.66 -0.19 9.31
C THR A 104 8.50 0.59 9.92
N ARG A 105 8.00 1.63 9.23
CA ARG A 105 6.88 2.46 9.69
C ARG A 105 5.58 2.21 8.93
N VAL A 106 5.58 1.23 8.04
CA VAL A 106 4.39 0.87 7.27
C VAL A 106 3.42 0.07 8.12
N ILE A 107 2.14 0.39 8.02
CA ILE A 107 1.06 -0.37 8.61
C ILE A 107 0.34 -1.10 7.49
N PHE A 108 0.06 -2.38 7.72
CA PHE A 108 -0.54 -3.20 6.69
C PHE A 108 -1.54 -4.17 7.32
N GLY A 109 -2.66 -4.41 6.66
CA GLY A 109 -3.63 -5.40 7.10
C GLY A 109 -4.60 -5.79 6.00
N GLY A 110 -5.21 -6.95 6.17
CA GLY A 110 -6.24 -7.43 5.29
C GLY A 110 -7.59 -7.47 5.99
N PHE A 111 -8.65 -7.16 5.26
CA PHE A 111 -9.99 -6.99 5.81
C PHE A 111 -11.03 -7.66 4.93
N GLU A 112 -11.99 -8.30 5.56
CA GLU A 112 -13.16 -8.80 4.84
C GLU A 112 -14.08 -7.63 4.51
N VAL A 113 -14.53 -7.57 3.27
CA VAL A 113 -15.47 -6.51 2.85
C VAL A 113 -16.87 -6.85 3.33
N LEU A 114 -17.45 -6.00 4.16
CA LEU A 114 -18.79 -6.21 4.69
C LEU A 114 -19.87 -5.58 3.81
N GLY A 115 -19.55 -4.50 3.10
CA GLY A 115 -20.53 -3.84 2.25
C GLY A 115 -19.87 -2.91 1.27
N GLU A 116 -20.49 -2.79 0.09
CA GLU A 116 -20.06 -1.88 -0.98
C GLU A 116 -21.28 -1.23 -1.58
N GLU A 117 -21.29 0.09 -1.62
CA GLU A 117 -22.44 0.87 -2.09
C GLU A 117 -22.05 1.89 -3.14
#